data_a82c7032f12e0e4794cffc6cb2bae706
#
_entry.id   a82c7032f12e0e4794cffc6cb2bae706
#
_cell.length_a   1.000
_cell.length_b   1.000
_cell.length_c   1.000
_cell.angle_alpha   90.00
_cell.angle_beta   90.00
_cell.angle_gamma   90.00
#
_symmetry.space_group_name_H-M   'P 1'
#
loop_
_entity.id
_entity.type
_entity.pdbx_description
1 polymer ?
#
loop_
_entity_poly.entity_id
_entity_poly.type
_entity_poly.pdbx_seq_one_letter_code
_entity_poly.pdbx_strand_id
1 'polypeptide(L)'
;MVSIASALMNRPLLLSLCLLPVLAVMALLLSLPCCTRLFQPCGSGNIPNTEQTEERLRTHVFQLADTIGERNAYKAGTMERSAQYIEQALAGMGYAVTRQAVHIPRSGEYGAVRDRTVYNILATKKGTSPRAKTLIIGAHYDTKVGMDNWHDHGPARPSRTGTPGANDNASGVAALLEVARILAGPPTLHDVCLAAYANEEPPFYQTPAMGSVVHAKSIAARPGKDKVIGMIALETLGC
;
A
#
# COMPACT_ATOMS: atom_id res chain seq x y z
N MET A 1 31.55 6.86 8.05
CA MET A 1 30.43 6.50 7.15
C MET A 1 29.35 7.56 7.33
N VAL A 2 29.24 8.49 6.41
CA VAL A 2 28.23 9.55 6.46
C VAL A 2 26.97 8.98 5.82
N SER A 3 25.86 8.97 6.58
CA SER A 3 24.55 8.44 6.17
C SER A 3 24.06 9.16 4.90
N ILE A 4 23.70 8.38 3.88
CA ILE A 4 23.10 8.85 2.62
C ILE A 4 21.78 9.61 2.86
N ALA A 5 21.16 9.42 3.99
CA ALA A 5 19.93 10.13 4.40
C ALA A 5 20.11 11.64 4.52
N SER A 6 21.31 12.14 4.87
CA SER A 6 21.55 13.57 5.02
C SER A 6 21.75 14.34 3.71
N ALA A 7 22.05 13.64 2.61
CA ALA A 7 22.29 14.29 1.30
C ALA A 7 21.00 14.57 0.51
N LEU A 8 19.90 13.89 0.82
CA LEU A 8 18.60 14.04 0.14
C LEU A 8 17.73 15.16 0.75
N MET A 9 18.08 15.67 1.93
CA MET A 9 17.25 16.65 2.65
C MET A 9 17.33 18.09 2.16
N ASN A 10 18.25 18.44 1.24
CA ASN A 10 18.50 19.83 0.85
C ASN A 10 18.14 20.18 -0.60
N ARG A 11 17.21 19.47 -1.24
CA ARG A 11 16.75 19.84 -2.59
C ARG A 11 15.22 19.98 -2.67
N PRO A 12 14.69 21.20 -2.48
CA PRO A 12 13.23 21.45 -2.59
C PRO A 12 12.68 21.17 -3.99
N LEU A 13 13.52 21.15 -5.04
CA LEU A 13 13.08 20.90 -6.42
C LEU A 13 12.70 19.42 -6.70
N LEU A 14 13.30 18.46 -6.00
CA LEU A 14 13.02 17.04 -6.24
C LEU A 14 11.70 16.60 -5.62
N LEU A 15 11.32 17.17 -4.49
CA LEU A 15 10.04 16.89 -3.83
C LEU A 15 8.83 17.41 -4.62
N SER A 16 9.01 18.52 -5.35
CA SER A 16 7.97 19.05 -6.25
C SER A 16 7.68 18.12 -7.44
N LEU A 17 8.69 17.39 -7.92
CA LEU A 17 8.53 16.43 -9.03
C LEU A 17 7.84 15.14 -8.61
N CYS A 18 7.93 14.75 -7.34
CA CYS A 18 7.32 13.51 -6.83
C CYS A 18 5.84 13.69 -6.43
N LEU A 19 5.41 14.92 -6.10
CA LEU A 19 4.00 15.24 -5.87
C LEU A 19 3.19 15.32 -7.18
N LEU A 20 3.83 15.68 -8.29
CA LEU A 20 3.20 15.77 -9.61
C LEU A 20 2.55 14.46 -10.07
N PRO A 21 3.14 13.26 -9.93
CA PRO A 21 2.46 12.03 -10.37
C PRO A 21 1.27 11.66 -9.47
N VAL A 22 1.31 11.90 -8.16
CA VAL A 22 0.17 11.62 -7.26
C VAL A 22 -0.99 12.58 -7.56
N LEU A 23 -0.69 13.86 -7.75
CA LEU A 23 -1.67 14.86 -8.15
C LEU A 23 -2.12 14.66 -9.60
N ALA A 24 -1.23 14.20 -10.49
CA ALA A 24 -1.57 13.88 -11.89
C ALA A 24 -2.44 12.62 -11.99
N VAL A 25 -2.19 11.59 -11.21
CA VAL A 25 -3.07 10.41 -11.13
C VAL A 25 -4.44 10.81 -10.55
N MET A 26 -4.47 11.65 -9.52
CA MET A 26 -5.71 12.21 -8.99
C MET A 26 -6.41 13.10 -10.03
N ALA A 27 -5.70 13.95 -10.75
CA ALA A 27 -6.24 14.79 -11.81
C ALA A 27 -6.69 13.99 -13.04
N LEU A 28 -5.93 12.94 -13.41
CA LEU A 28 -6.28 12.04 -14.52
C LEU A 28 -7.53 11.21 -14.17
N LEU A 29 -7.66 10.76 -12.92
CA LEU A 29 -8.86 10.09 -12.43
C LEU A 29 -10.09 11.02 -12.43
N LEU A 30 -9.88 12.32 -12.26
CA LEU A 30 -10.92 13.34 -12.29
C LEU A 30 -11.26 13.82 -13.72
N SER A 31 -10.34 13.66 -14.68
CA SER A 31 -10.49 14.20 -16.04
C SER A 31 -10.93 13.18 -17.09
N LEU A 32 -10.87 11.89 -16.82
CA LEU A 32 -11.39 10.88 -17.73
C LEU A 32 -12.95 10.93 -17.76
N PRO A 33 -13.59 11.07 -18.92
CA PRO A 33 -15.06 11.18 -19.01
C PRO A 33 -15.79 9.95 -18.43
N CYS A 34 -15.12 8.81 -18.31
CA CYS A 34 -15.65 7.64 -17.62
C CYS A 34 -15.44 7.72 -16.09
N CYS A 35 -14.41 8.42 -15.62
CA CYS A 35 -14.09 8.58 -14.20
C CYS A 35 -14.81 9.76 -13.56
N THR A 36 -15.17 10.80 -14.30
CA THR A 36 -15.96 11.92 -13.74
C THR A 36 -17.33 11.48 -13.24
N ARG A 37 -17.87 10.37 -13.77
CA ARG A 37 -19.07 9.73 -13.22
C ARG A 37 -18.80 8.83 -12.01
N LEU A 38 -17.54 8.41 -11.80
CA LEU A 38 -17.12 7.61 -10.64
C LEU A 38 -16.89 8.47 -9.39
N PHE A 39 -16.44 9.71 -9.62
CA PHE A 39 -16.11 10.68 -8.59
C PHE A 39 -16.86 11.99 -8.84
N GLN A 40 -18.18 11.98 -8.79
CA GLN A 40 -18.92 13.22 -8.76
C GLN A 40 -18.75 13.84 -7.37
N PRO A 41 -17.96 14.91 -7.21
CA PRO A 41 -17.81 15.55 -5.92
C PRO A 41 -19.14 16.19 -5.56
N CYS A 42 -19.75 15.72 -4.51
CA CYS A 42 -20.87 16.42 -3.87
C CYS A 42 -20.26 17.55 -3.01
N GLY A 43 -20.08 18.72 -3.61
CA GLY A 43 -19.58 19.91 -2.93
C GLY A 43 -18.15 20.31 -3.35
N SER A 44 -17.83 21.58 -3.19
CA SER A 44 -16.52 22.17 -3.40
C SER A 44 -15.49 21.56 -2.42
N GLY A 45 -14.87 20.46 -2.84
CA GLY A 45 -13.82 19.83 -2.06
C GLY A 45 -12.65 20.78 -1.92
N ASN A 46 -12.28 21.12 -0.69
CA ASN A 46 -11.04 21.83 -0.41
C ASN A 46 -9.88 21.04 -1.03
N ILE A 47 -9.14 21.68 -1.92
CA ILE A 47 -7.85 21.16 -2.39
C ILE A 47 -6.99 20.93 -1.12
N PRO A 48 -6.46 19.72 -0.91
CA PRO A 48 -5.65 19.47 0.28
C PRO A 48 -4.51 20.47 0.36
N ASN A 49 -4.26 21.03 1.55
CA ASN A 49 -3.10 21.89 1.77
C ASN A 49 -1.83 21.07 1.47
N THR A 50 -1.06 21.49 0.48
CA THR A 50 0.09 20.74 -0.04
C THR A 50 1.15 20.51 1.05
N GLU A 51 1.45 21.51 1.87
CA GLU A 51 2.40 21.40 2.99
C GLU A 51 1.97 20.35 4.01
N GLN A 52 0.70 20.36 4.41
CA GLN A 52 0.18 19.38 5.36
C GLN A 52 0.13 17.98 4.77
N THR A 53 -0.12 17.86 3.46
CA THR A 53 -0.10 16.57 2.76
C THR A 53 1.31 16.01 2.71
N GLU A 54 2.29 16.83 2.37
CA GLU A 54 3.70 16.44 2.37
C GLU A 54 4.16 15.97 3.76
N GLU A 55 3.83 16.70 4.81
CA GLU A 55 4.21 16.32 6.18
C GLU A 55 3.59 14.98 6.60
N ARG A 56 2.33 14.71 6.26
CA ARG A 56 1.70 13.42 6.54
C ARG A 56 2.34 12.28 5.74
N LEU A 57 2.59 12.47 4.45
CA LEU A 57 3.29 11.48 3.63
C LEU A 57 4.67 11.18 4.22
N ARG A 58 5.43 12.20 4.58
CA ARG A 58 6.73 12.08 5.24
C ARG A 58 6.63 11.29 6.54
N THR A 59 5.66 11.60 7.38
CA THR A 59 5.41 10.90 8.64
C THR A 59 5.15 9.42 8.42
N HIS A 60 4.32 9.05 7.44
CA HIS A 60 4.04 7.65 7.13
C HIS A 60 5.27 6.91 6.60
N VAL A 61 6.04 7.54 5.71
CA VAL A 61 7.29 6.95 5.19
C VAL A 61 8.31 6.76 6.32
N PHE A 62 8.52 7.74 7.19
CA PHE A 62 9.42 7.63 8.34
C PHE A 62 9.00 6.52 9.28
N GLN A 63 7.72 6.45 9.62
CA GLN A 63 7.22 5.40 10.52
C GLN A 63 7.48 4.01 9.98
N LEU A 64 7.26 3.80 8.68
CA LEU A 64 7.45 2.49 8.06
C LEU A 64 8.93 2.19 7.80
N ALA A 65 9.66 3.11 7.16
CA ALA A 65 10.99 2.83 6.66
C ALA A 65 12.11 3.06 7.71
N ASP A 66 11.91 3.98 8.67
CA ASP A 66 12.91 4.29 9.69
C ASP A 66 12.58 3.61 11.03
N THR A 67 11.40 3.91 11.60
CA THR A 67 11.03 3.41 12.93
C THR A 67 10.79 1.89 12.95
N ILE A 68 10.11 1.34 11.94
CA ILE A 68 9.90 -0.12 11.80
C ILE A 68 11.07 -0.75 11.05
N GLY A 69 11.52 -0.10 9.97
CA GLY A 69 12.66 -0.51 9.16
C GLY A 69 12.31 -1.63 8.17
N GLU A 70 13.22 -2.58 7.98
CA GLU A 70 13.02 -3.74 7.10
C GLU A 70 11.79 -4.54 7.52
N ARG A 71 10.82 -4.68 6.63
CA ARG A 71 9.48 -5.24 6.89
C ARG A 71 9.23 -6.47 6.04
N ASN A 72 9.57 -7.64 6.54
CA ASN A 72 9.29 -8.89 5.84
C ASN A 72 9.06 -10.04 6.81
N ALA A 73 8.56 -11.15 6.33
CA ALA A 73 8.23 -12.30 7.15
C ALA A 73 9.42 -12.91 7.88
N TYR A 74 10.66 -12.65 7.44
CA TYR A 74 11.89 -13.15 8.06
C TYR A 74 12.36 -12.30 9.25
N LYS A 75 11.92 -11.05 9.34
CA LYS A 75 12.24 -10.16 10.47
C LYS A 75 11.16 -10.24 11.55
N ALA A 76 11.56 -10.66 12.74
CA ALA A 76 10.61 -10.90 13.82
C ALA A 76 9.76 -9.65 14.15
N GLY A 77 8.46 -9.79 14.09
CA GLY A 77 7.48 -8.78 14.49
C GLY A 77 7.33 -7.57 13.57
N THR A 78 8.17 -7.42 12.51
CA THR A 78 8.11 -6.21 11.67
C THR A 78 6.85 -6.16 10.83
N MET A 79 6.42 -7.28 10.25
CA MET A 79 5.16 -7.37 9.51
C MET A 79 3.96 -7.05 10.40
N GLU A 80 3.95 -7.57 11.63
CA GLU A 80 2.86 -7.30 12.58
C GLU A 80 2.82 -5.82 13.00
N ARG A 81 3.97 -5.20 13.32
CA ARG A 81 4.03 -3.77 13.65
C ARG A 81 3.55 -2.89 12.50
N SER A 82 3.91 -3.25 11.26
CA SER A 82 3.46 -2.53 10.07
C SER A 82 1.97 -2.69 9.84
N ALA A 83 1.45 -3.90 9.97
CA ALA A 83 0.03 -4.19 9.86
C ALA A 83 -0.78 -3.42 10.90
N GLN A 84 -0.34 -3.41 12.17
CA GLN A 84 -0.96 -2.65 13.26
C GLN A 84 -0.95 -1.15 13.00
N TYR A 85 0.16 -0.60 12.53
CA TYR A 85 0.26 0.81 12.19
C TYR A 85 -0.74 1.22 11.11
N ILE A 86 -0.80 0.46 10.01
CA ILE A 86 -1.72 0.73 8.90
C ILE A 86 -3.17 0.57 9.35
N GLU A 87 -3.47 -0.48 10.10
CA GLU A 87 -4.79 -0.72 10.67
C GLU A 87 -5.25 0.43 11.56
N GLN A 88 -4.39 0.88 12.49
CA GLN A 88 -4.69 2.00 13.38
C GLN A 88 -4.89 3.31 12.62
N ALA A 89 -4.08 3.58 11.60
CA ALA A 89 -4.24 4.76 10.76
C ALA A 89 -5.60 4.75 10.03
N LEU A 90 -5.98 3.64 9.42
CA LEU A 90 -7.27 3.51 8.74
C LEU A 90 -8.45 3.55 9.72
N ALA A 91 -8.35 2.88 10.87
CA ALA A 91 -9.38 2.91 11.91
C ALA A 91 -9.56 4.32 12.49
N GLY A 92 -8.46 5.06 12.69
CA GLY A 92 -8.49 6.46 13.14
C GLY A 92 -9.21 7.41 12.16
N MET A 93 -9.29 7.04 10.89
CA MET A 93 -10.06 7.75 9.86
C MET A 93 -11.53 7.29 9.78
N GLY A 94 -11.96 6.37 10.64
CA GLY A 94 -13.34 5.87 10.72
C GLY A 94 -13.62 4.67 9.81
N TYR A 95 -12.61 4.03 9.22
CA TYR A 95 -12.81 2.83 8.43
C TYR A 95 -13.01 1.59 9.29
N ALA A 96 -13.93 0.71 8.88
CA ALA A 96 -13.94 -0.66 9.36
C ALA A 96 -12.82 -1.44 8.67
N VAL A 97 -11.85 -1.89 9.46
CA VAL A 97 -10.66 -2.57 8.95
C VAL A 97 -10.80 -4.09 9.14
N THR A 98 -10.36 -4.84 8.16
CA THR A 98 -10.33 -6.30 8.18
C THR A 98 -8.92 -6.79 7.92
N ARG A 99 -8.44 -7.72 8.74
CA ARG A 99 -7.21 -8.46 8.48
C ARG A 99 -7.53 -9.72 7.69
N GLN A 100 -6.98 -9.82 6.48
CA GLN A 100 -7.08 -11.04 5.66
C GLN A 100 -5.81 -11.86 5.83
N ALA A 101 -5.94 -13.08 6.33
CA ALA A 101 -4.81 -13.97 6.52
C ALA A 101 -4.16 -14.38 5.19
N VAL A 102 -2.84 -14.26 5.13
CA VAL A 102 -1.97 -14.73 4.06
C VAL A 102 -1.05 -15.79 4.67
N HIS A 103 -1.37 -17.03 4.42
CA HIS A 103 -0.63 -18.15 4.94
C HIS A 103 0.57 -18.48 4.04
N ILE A 104 1.74 -18.60 4.64
CA ILE A 104 2.97 -19.06 3.98
C ILE A 104 3.04 -20.58 4.14
N PRO A 105 2.88 -21.36 3.05
CA PRO A 105 2.75 -22.81 3.17
C PRO A 105 4.04 -23.46 3.67
N ARG A 106 3.89 -24.66 4.26
CA ARG A 106 5.01 -25.48 4.72
C ARG A 106 5.88 -25.99 3.56
N SER A 107 5.28 -26.22 2.40
CA SER A 107 5.95 -26.60 1.15
C SER A 107 6.46 -25.38 0.41
N GLY A 108 7.60 -25.51 -0.28
CA GLY A 108 8.20 -24.42 -1.03
C GLY A 108 9.51 -23.91 -0.42
N GLU A 109 10.13 -22.94 -1.07
CA GLU A 109 11.46 -22.42 -0.74
C GLU A 109 11.45 -21.29 0.29
N TYR A 110 10.51 -21.32 1.24
CA TYR A 110 10.32 -20.24 2.22
C TYR A 110 11.18 -20.36 3.49
N GLY A 111 11.95 -21.42 3.63
CA GLY A 111 12.90 -21.60 4.75
C GLY A 111 12.28 -21.46 6.14
N ALA A 112 12.84 -20.59 6.95
CA ALA A 112 12.46 -20.41 8.36
C ALA A 112 11.09 -19.79 8.59
N VAL A 113 10.42 -19.26 7.55
CA VAL A 113 9.10 -18.61 7.67
C VAL A 113 7.96 -19.51 7.20
N ARG A 114 8.25 -20.76 6.87
CA ARG A 114 7.22 -21.75 6.55
C ARG A 114 6.20 -21.88 7.69
N ASP A 115 4.95 -22.11 7.32
CA ASP A 115 3.84 -22.28 8.27
C ASP A 115 3.53 -21.02 9.10
N ARG A 116 3.94 -19.83 8.62
CA ARG A 116 3.61 -18.55 9.22
C ARG A 116 2.43 -17.89 8.51
N THR A 117 1.79 -16.98 9.22
CA THR A 117 0.73 -16.15 8.67
C THR A 117 1.09 -14.69 8.83
N VAL A 118 0.93 -13.93 7.76
CA VAL A 118 0.93 -12.47 7.72
C VAL A 118 -0.43 -11.99 7.24
N TYR A 119 -0.68 -10.68 7.19
CA TYR A 119 -2.04 -10.20 6.95
C TYR A 119 -2.07 -9.10 5.89
N ASN A 120 -2.96 -9.20 4.92
CA ASN A 120 -3.41 -8.02 4.20
C ASN A 120 -4.30 -7.18 5.12
N ILE A 121 -4.18 -5.87 5.04
CA ILE A 121 -5.04 -4.93 5.77
C ILE A 121 -5.99 -4.30 4.77
N LEU A 122 -7.27 -4.58 4.94
CA LEU A 122 -8.32 -4.18 4.00
C LEU A 122 -9.31 -3.25 4.70
N ALA A 123 -9.64 -2.14 4.05
CA ALA A 123 -10.70 -1.24 4.49
C ALA A 123 -11.59 -0.87 3.31
N THR A 124 -12.90 -0.81 3.51
CA THR A 124 -13.83 -0.50 2.44
C THR A 124 -14.69 0.71 2.78
N LYS A 125 -14.63 1.74 1.93
CA LYS A 125 -15.62 2.81 1.90
C LYS A 125 -16.78 2.36 1.03
N LYS A 126 -17.98 2.38 1.59
CA LYS A 126 -19.19 2.06 0.86
C LYS A 126 -19.64 3.21 -0.04
N GLY A 127 -19.97 2.88 -1.27
CA GLY A 127 -20.59 3.78 -2.22
C GLY A 127 -22.08 3.98 -1.93
N THR A 128 -22.62 5.07 -2.44
CA THR A 128 -24.04 5.46 -2.28
C THR A 128 -24.96 4.86 -3.34
N SER A 129 -24.40 4.36 -4.45
CA SER A 129 -25.20 3.77 -5.51
C SER A 129 -25.77 2.40 -5.12
N PRO A 130 -27.06 2.11 -5.37
CA PRO A 130 -27.61 0.76 -5.22
C PRO A 130 -26.97 -0.26 -6.18
N ARG A 131 -26.30 0.22 -7.23
CA ARG A 131 -25.53 -0.57 -8.19
C ARG A 131 -24.01 -0.35 -8.00
N ALA A 132 -23.59 -0.08 -6.78
CA ALA A 132 -22.18 0.16 -6.49
C ALA A 132 -21.33 -1.01 -6.96
N LYS A 133 -20.22 -0.66 -7.61
CA LYS A 133 -19.13 -1.55 -7.98
C LYS A 133 -17.93 -1.22 -7.09
N THR A 134 -16.88 -2.00 -7.14
CA THR A 134 -15.70 -1.80 -6.29
C THR A 134 -14.50 -1.38 -7.14
N LEU A 135 -13.89 -0.25 -6.78
CA LEU A 135 -12.52 0.10 -7.18
C LEU A 135 -11.58 -0.34 -6.06
N ILE A 136 -10.50 -1.02 -6.40
CA ILE A 136 -9.45 -1.39 -5.45
C ILE A 136 -8.30 -0.42 -5.62
N ILE A 137 -7.80 0.14 -4.50
CA ILE A 137 -6.56 0.92 -4.47
C ILE A 137 -5.65 0.20 -3.48
N GLY A 138 -4.47 -0.22 -3.94
CA GLY A 138 -3.59 -1.06 -3.15
C GLY A 138 -2.13 -0.65 -3.21
N ALA A 139 -1.40 -0.97 -2.13
CA ALA A 139 0.05 -0.86 -2.03
C ALA A 139 0.57 -2.04 -1.21
N HIS A 140 1.75 -2.57 -1.53
CA HIS A 140 2.37 -3.54 -0.62
C HIS A 140 3.13 -2.83 0.49
N TYR A 141 3.21 -3.46 1.67
CA TYR A 141 3.86 -2.87 2.82
C TYR A 141 5.10 -3.62 3.30
N ASP A 142 5.37 -4.79 2.72
CA ASP A 142 6.60 -5.52 2.94
C ASP A 142 7.77 -4.91 2.17
N THR A 143 8.98 -5.39 2.46
CA THR A 143 10.22 -4.97 1.83
C THR A 143 11.05 -6.17 1.45
N LYS A 144 11.89 -5.97 0.46
CA LYS A 144 12.81 -6.99 -0.03
C LYS A 144 13.70 -7.55 1.08
N VAL A 145 13.76 -8.86 1.14
CA VAL A 145 14.67 -9.61 2.02
C VAL A 145 16.10 -9.47 1.50
N GLY A 146 17.09 -9.49 2.39
CA GLY A 146 18.50 -9.54 1.97
C GLY A 146 18.76 -10.73 1.06
N MET A 147 19.45 -10.50 -0.04
CA MET A 147 19.78 -11.48 -1.09
C MET A 147 21.27 -11.37 -1.45
N ASP A 148 21.81 -12.37 -2.14
CA ASP A 148 23.21 -12.36 -2.58
C ASP A 148 23.48 -11.33 -3.65
N ASN A 149 22.48 -11.09 -4.51
CA ASN A 149 22.53 -10.13 -5.60
C ASN A 149 21.26 -9.27 -5.60
N TRP A 150 21.41 -7.96 -5.67
CA TRP A 150 20.29 -7.02 -5.68
C TRP A 150 19.30 -7.22 -6.84
N HIS A 151 19.78 -7.72 -7.97
CA HIS A 151 18.97 -8.01 -9.15
C HIS A 151 18.44 -9.45 -9.18
N ASP A 152 18.73 -10.24 -8.15
CA ASP A 152 18.46 -11.66 -8.16
C ASP A 152 17.08 -11.96 -7.55
N HIS A 153 16.31 -12.79 -8.24
CA HIS A 153 15.15 -13.50 -7.72
C HIS A 153 15.56 -14.79 -7.00
N GLY A 154 16.83 -14.90 -6.63
CA GLY A 154 17.42 -16.03 -5.97
C GLY A 154 16.88 -16.26 -4.55
N PRO A 155 17.40 -17.29 -3.86
CA PRO A 155 16.93 -17.64 -2.53
C PRO A 155 17.15 -16.49 -1.54
N ALA A 156 16.13 -16.21 -0.70
CA ALA A 156 16.23 -15.23 0.35
C ALA A 156 17.39 -15.55 1.31
N ARG A 157 18.15 -14.51 1.66
CA ARG A 157 19.26 -14.55 2.65
C ARG A 157 18.90 -13.72 3.87
N PRO A 158 18.05 -14.21 4.78
CA PRO A 158 17.53 -13.42 5.90
C PRO A 158 18.60 -12.95 6.90
N SER A 159 19.79 -13.56 6.86
CA SER A 159 20.95 -13.12 7.65
C SER A 159 21.61 -11.85 7.11
N ARG A 160 21.33 -11.46 5.87
CA ARG A 160 21.78 -10.21 5.28
C ARG A 160 20.79 -9.10 5.56
N THR A 161 21.28 -7.88 5.60
CA THR A 161 20.43 -6.70 5.74
C THR A 161 19.69 -6.49 4.42
N GLY A 162 18.36 -6.46 4.49
CA GLY A 162 17.49 -6.06 3.39
C GLY A 162 17.39 -4.54 3.28
N THR A 163 16.35 -4.07 2.64
CA THR A 163 16.09 -2.63 2.49
C THR A 163 15.09 -2.12 3.53
N PRO A 164 15.24 -0.88 4.03
CA PRO A 164 14.19 -0.23 4.81
C PRO A 164 12.95 0.12 3.96
N GLY A 165 13.05 0.06 2.63
CA GLY A 165 11.94 0.23 1.69
C GLY A 165 11.19 1.54 1.85
N ALA A 166 11.91 2.67 1.80
CA ALA A 166 11.29 4.01 1.86
C ALA A 166 10.51 4.30 0.57
N ASN A 167 11.14 4.07 -0.58
CA ASN A 167 10.49 4.19 -1.88
C ASN A 167 9.67 2.94 -2.19
N ASP A 168 10.24 1.79 -2.00
CA ASP A 168 9.66 0.47 -2.25
C ASP A 168 9.38 -0.26 -0.92
N ASN A 169 8.12 -0.24 -0.34
CA ASN A 169 7.04 0.57 -0.89
C ASN A 169 6.30 1.33 0.24
N ALA A 170 7.06 1.94 1.18
CA ALA A 170 6.48 2.83 2.17
C ALA A 170 5.86 4.08 1.51
N SER A 171 6.38 4.52 0.35
CA SER A 171 5.82 5.64 -0.41
C SER A 171 4.41 5.32 -0.94
N GLY A 172 4.21 4.13 -1.49
CA GLY A 172 2.89 3.67 -1.94
C GLY A 172 1.91 3.51 -0.78
N VAL A 173 2.36 2.98 0.38
CA VAL A 173 1.51 2.89 1.58
C VAL A 173 1.17 4.28 2.13
N ALA A 174 2.11 5.22 2.16
CA ALA A 174 1.84 6.60 2.57
C ALA A 174 0.79 7.25 1.68
N ALA A 175 0.91 7.07 0.36
CA ALA A 175 -0.10 7.55 -0.59
C ALA A 175 -1.46 6.87 -0.39
N LEU A 176 -1.49 5.56 -0.11
CA LEU A 176 -2.73 4.84 0.20
C LEU A 176 -3.44 5.43 1.42
N LEU A 177 -2.69 5.73 2.49
CA LEU A 177 -3.24 6.32 3.72
C LEU A 177 -3.72 7.76 3.49
N GLU A 178 -3.03 8.56 2.68
CA GLU A 178 -3.49 9.90 2.33
C GLU A 178 -4.73 9.88 1.43
N VAL A 179 -4.82 8.96 0.48
CA VAL A 179 -6.04 8.69 -0.30
C VAL A 179 -7.19 8.28 0.62
N ALA A 180 -6.92 7.41 1.59
CA ALA A 180 -7.91 7.02 2.60
C ALA A 180 -8.44 8.25 3.35
N ARG A 181 -7.56 9.13 3.80
CA ARG A 181 -7.92 10.36 4.51
C ARG A 181 -8.81 11.27 3.67
N ILE A 182 -8.46 11.47 2.40
CA ILE A 182 -9.24 12.30 1.48
C ILE A 182 -10.63 11.69 1.25
N LEU A 183 -10.70 10.38 1.11
CA LEU A 183 -11.95 9.67 0.85
C LEU A 183 -12.81 9.51 2.11
N ALA A 184 -12.29 9.69 3.32
CA ALA A 184 -13.06 9.49 4.56
C ALA A 184 -14.29 10.41 4.64
N GLY A 185 -14.18 11.66 4.19
CA GLY A 185 -15.24 12.68 4.28
C GLY A 185 -16.31 12.53 3.18
N PRO A 186 -16.01 12.80 1.90
CA PRO A 186 -17.01 12.91 0.86
C PRO A 186 -17.65 11.56 0.50
N PRO A 187 -18.95 11.50 0.17
CA PRO A 187 -19.56 10.28 -0.33
C PRO A 187 -18.96 9.88 -1.69
N THR A 188 -18.88 8.59 -1.95
CA THR A 188 -18.46 8.03 -3.24
C THR A 188 -19.64 7.33 -3.92
N LEU A 189 -19.69 7.35 -5.25
CA LEU A 189 -20.74 6.64 -5.98
C LEU A 189 -20.56 5.12 -5.88
N HIS A 190 -19.32 4.67 -5.96
CA HIS A 190 -18.92 3.26 -5.91
C HIS A 190 -18.17 2.93 -4.62
N ASP A 191 -18.09 1.64 -4.29
CA ASP A 191 -17.27 1.15 -3.21
C ASP A 191 -15.79 1.38 -3.54
N VAL A 192 -14.99 1.79 -2.56
CA VAL A 192 -13.54 1.85 -2.68
C VAL A 192 -12.94 0.90 -1.64
N CYS A 193 -12.21 -0.09 -2.11
CA CYS A 193 -11.43 -0.99 -1.27
C CYS A 193 -9.98 -0.48 -1.21
N LEU A 194 -9.56 -0.09 -0.02
CA LEU A 194 -8.18 0.29 0.31
C LEU A 194 -7.47 -0.96 0.82
N ALA A 195 -6.36 -1.36 0.20
CA ALA A 195 -5.71 -2.63 0.47
C ALA A 195 -4.20 -2.45 0.66
N ALA A 196 -3.70 -2.71 1.87
CA ALA A 196 -2.27 -2.86 2.10
C ALA A 196 -1.92 -4.36 2.05
N TYR A 197 -1.07 -4.73 1.09
CA TYR A 197 -0.75 -6.12 0.80
C TYR A 197 0.55 -6.56 1.47
N ALA A 198 0.55 -7.80 1.95
CA ALA A 198 1.72 -8.48 2.49
C ALA A 198 2.39 -9.33 1.40
N ASN A 199 3.69 -9.58 1.55
CA ASN A 199 4.44 -10.56 0.76
C ASN A 199 4.38 -10.31 -0.77
N GLU A 200 4.58 -9.07 -1.19
CA GLU A 200 4.75 -8.77 -2.60
C GLU A 200 6.14 -9.15 -3.08
N GLU A 201 7.13 -8.91 -2.25
CA GLU A 201 8.54 -9.06 -2.55
C GLU A 201 9.02 -10.53 -2.61
N PRO A 202 10.08 -10.83 -3.37
CA PRO A 202 10.71 -12.16 -3.33
C PRO A 202 11.06 -12.62 -1.90
N PRO A 203 10.85 -13.90 -1.58
CA PRO A 203 10.54 -15.03 -2.47
C PRO A 203 9.03 -15.28 -2.69
N PHE A 204 8.15 -14.37 -2.29
CA PHE A 204 6.70 -14.55 -2.35
C PHE A 204 6.08 -14.05 -3.66
N TYR A 205 6.81 -13.21 -4.41
CA TYR A 205 6.36 -12.63 -5.68
C TYR A 205 5.78 -13.68 -6.63
N GLN A 206 4.58 -13.44 -7.11
CA GLN A 206 3.81 -14.32 -8.00
C GLN A 206 3.52 -15.73 -7.44
N THR A 207 3.67 -15.94 -6.14
CA THR A 207 3.33 -17.21 -5.48
C THR A 207 1.94 -17.19 -4.85
N PRO A 208 1.39 -18.35 -4.46
CA PRO A 208 0.13 -18.39 -3.68
C PRO A 208 0.19 -17.68 -2.31
N ALA A 209 1.39 -17.41 -1.78
CA ALA A 209 1.61 -16.68 -0.54
C ALA A 209 1.77 -15.16 -0.73
N MET A 210 1.63 -14.64 -1.95
CA MET A 210 1.57 -13.22 -2.24
C MET A 210 0.20 -12.65 -1.83
N GLY A 211 0.19 -11.59 -1.06
CA GLY A 211 -1.05 -11.04 -0.48
C GLY A 211 -2.08 -10.62 -1.51
N SER A 212 -1.66 -9.97 -2.60
CA SER A 212 -2.57 -9.56 -3.66
C SER A 212 -3.20 -10.78 -4.39
N VAL A 213 -2.46 -11.88 -4.54
CA VAL A 213 -2.97 -13.14 -5.09
C VAL A 213 -4.05 -13.73 -4.17
N VAL A 214 -3.81 -13.73 -2.86
CA VAL A 214 -4.79 -14.20 -1.86
C VAL A 214 -6.07 -13.36 -1.93
N HIS A 215 -5.94 -12.04 -2.01
CA HIS A 215 -7.10 -11.14 -2.13
C HIS A 215 -7.85 -11.37 -3.44
N ALA A 216 -7.17 -11.45 -4.57
CA ALA A 216 -7.79 -11.69 -5.87
C ALA A 216 -8.57 -13.01 -5.90
N LYS A 217 -7.99 -14.10 -5.36
CA LYS A 217 -8.68 -15.39 -5.21
C LYS A 217 -9.93 -15.29 -4.34
N SER A 218 -9.84 -14.55 -3.23
CA SER A 218 -10.98 -14.35 -2.34
C SER A 218 -12.13 -13.61 -3.01
N ILE A 219 -11.82 -12.63 -3.87
CA ILE A 219 -12.81 -11.91 -4.67
C ILE A 219 -13.42 -12.82 -5.73
N ALA A 220 -12.60 -13.57 -6.46
CA ALA A 220 -13.07 -14.47 -7.51
C ALA A 220 -13.99 -15.57 -7.00
N ALA A 221 -13.84 -15.97 -5.73
CA ALA A 221 -14.67 -16.98 -5.09
C ALA A 221 -16.02 -16.44 -4.59
N ARG A 222 -16.24 -15.11 -4.58
CA ARG A 222 -17.49 -14.52 -4.04
C ARG A 222 -18.56 -14.35 -5.12
N PRO A 223 -19.86 -14.48 -4.76
CA PRO A 223 -20.94 -13.99 -5.60
C PRO A 223 -20.76 -12.48 -5.86
N GLY A 224 -20.88 -12.05 -7.12
CA GLY A 224 -20.71 -10.64 -7.48
C GLY A 224 -19.27 -10.20 -7.74
N LYS A 225 -18.36 -11.13 -8.04
CA LYS A 225 -16.99 -10.86 -8.52
C LYS A 225 -16.94 -9.84 -9.68
N ASP A 226 -17.96 -9.83 -10.53
CA ASP A 226 -18.10 -8.92 -11.67
C ASP A 226 -18.34 -7.45 -11.25
N LYS A 227 -18.46 -7.20 -9.95
CA LYS A 227 -18.60 -5.84 -9.40
C LYS A 227 -17.27 -5.12 -9.25
N VAL A 228 -16.12 -5.76 -9.42
CA VAL A 228 -14.83 -5.07 -9.43
C VAL A 228 -14.62 -4.38 -10.78
N ILE A 229 -14.43 -3.06 -10.76
CA ILE A 229 -14.21 -2.26 -11.97
C ILE A 229 -12.74 -2.12 -12.34
N GLY A 230 -11.85 -2.28 -11.39
CA GLY A 230 -10.42 -2.18 -11.62
C GLY A 230 -9.63 -2.11 -10.33
N MET A 231 -8.31 -2.10 -10.47
CA MET A 231 -7.35 -1.90 -9.39
C MET A 231 -6.32 -0.85 -9.81
N ILE A 232 -5.96 0.00 -8.85
CA ILE A 232 -4.83 0.93 -8.94
C ILE A 232 -3.79 0.42 -7.96
N ALA A 233 -2.60 0.05 -8.46
CA ALA A 233 -1.45 -0.25 -7.63
C ALA A 233 -0.63 1.02 -7.42
N LEU A 234 -0.33 1.34 -6.16
CA LEU A 234 0.52 2.45 -5.76
C LEU A 234 1.90 1.86 -5.47
N GLU A 235 2.86 2.17 -6.34
CA GLU A 235 4.17 1.52 -6.36
C GLU A 235 5.27 2.54 -6.57
N THR A 236 6.32 2.52 -5.72
CA THR A 236 7.58 3.28 -5.88
C THR A 236 7.36 4.77 -6.21
N LEU A 237 6.48 5.45 -5.47
CA LEU A 237 6.06 6.84 -5.74
C LEU A 237 7.06 7.89 -5.27
N GLY A 238 8.18 7.50 -4.68
CA GLY A 238 9.16 8.40 -4.06
C GLY A 238 10.35 8.78 -4.97
N CYS A 239 10.37 8.44 -6.25
CA CYS A 239 11.45 8.80 -7.17
C CYS A 239 11.07 9.88 -8.16
#